data_d728b0ae42865e48fde1a4e24219016c
#
_entry.id   d728b0ae42865e48fde1a4e24219016c
#
_cell.length_a   1.000
_cell.length_b   1.000
_cell.length_c   1.000
_cell.angle_alpha   90.00
_cell.angle_beta   90.00
_cell.angle_gamma   90.00
#
_symmetry.space_group_name_H-M   'P 1'
#
loop_
_entity.id
_entity.type
_entity.pdbx_description
1 polymer ?
#
loop_
_entity_poly.entity_id
_entity_poly.type
_entity_poly.pdbx_seq_one_letter_code
_entity_poly.pdbx_strand_id
1 'polypeptide(L)'
;MRRHLRLSGTCALLAALGISGCGGGADGKKVIILGIDGMDHRMLETFIAEGRLPNFARLAQEGDFSPLQTTMPPLSPVAWSTFITGMDPAGHGVFDFLLRDPATMAVVEPFYVIGPAGRSLNVGSWVLPLTGGDLDLYRRGQAWWELLDAAGIETTIFRMPVNFPPVETGGRSFAGMGTPDFIGGHGTYSFYTDFPPDDMAAMTGYVEIVEVVNDRVEAQLHGPPHPFKQEPVGSGGFSVSDEVEYENPDLVVDFEVLVDPDAPVAKIVVQDTELVLNEGEWSDWVRVDFDAIPYVFSFSAVGRFYLQEVR
;
A
#
# COMPACT_ATOMS: atom_id res chain seq x y z
N MET A 1 15.31 -62.01 -55.98
CA MET A 1 16.02 -62.81 -54.96
C MET A 1 15.84 -62.22 -53.56
N ARG A 2 15.17 -62.95 -52.71
CA ARG A 2 14.83 -62.61 -51.33
C ARG A 2 16.07 -62.73 -50.47
N ARG A 3 16.30 -61.81 -49.56
CA ARG A 3 17.01 -62.08 -48.32
C ARG A 3 16.37 -61.28 -47.18
N HIS A 4 15.76 -62.04 -46.28
CA HIS A 4 15.24 -61.58 -44.97
C HIS A 4 16.42 -61.35 -44.00
N LEU A 5 16.48 -60.24 -43.41
CA LEU A 5 17.34 -60.00 -42.22
C LEU A 5 16.45 -59.85 -41.02
N ARG A 6 16.53 -60.79 -40.07
CA ARG A 6 15.93 -60.75 -38.75
C ARG A 6 16.84 -59.86 -37.86
N LEU A 7 16.32 -58.83 -37.32
CA LEU A 7 16.99 -58.16 -36.23
C LEU A 7 16.31 -58.61 -34.93
N SER A 8 17.11 -59.23 -34.12
CA SER A 8 16.77 -59.66 -32.74
C SER A 8 16.64 -58.41 -31.82
N GLY A 9 15.51 -58.35 -31.14
CA GLY A 9 15.29 -57.31 -30.16
C GLY A 9 16.17 -57.50 -28.92
N THR A 10 16.91 -56.48 -28.59
CA THR A 10 17.54 -56.32 -27.26
C THR A 10 16.73 -55.29 -26.52
N CYS A 11 15.92 -55.78 -25.57
CA CYS A 11 15.26 -54.94 -24.57
C CYS A 11 16.34 -54.31 -23.68
N ALA A 12 16.63 -53.04 -23.89
CA ALA A 12 17.38 -52.25 -22.92
C ALA A 12 16.39 -51.75 -21.89
N LEU A 13 16.42 -52.34 -20.71
CA LEU A 13 15.76 -51.91 -19.52
C LEU A 13 16.46 -50.62 -19.04
N LEU A 14 15.95 -49.47 -19.45
CA LEU A 14 16.32 -48.16 -18.85
C LEU A 14 15.67 -48.12 -17.47
N ALA A 15 16.46 -48.43 -16.45
CA ALA A 15 16.14 -48.12 -15.07
C ALA A 15 16.03 -46.59 -14.95
N ALA A 16 14.81 -46.09 -14.90
CA ALA A 16 14.53 -44.74 -14.46
C ALA A 16 14.91 -44.63 -12.98
N LEU A 17 16.13 -44.20 -12.73
CA LEU A 17 16.50 -43.67 -11.45
C LEU A 17 15.64 -42.43 -11.24
N GLY A 18 14.55 -42.62 -10.49
CA GLY A 18 13.78 -41.54 -9.90
C GLY A 18 14.71 -40.74 -9.00
N ILE A 19 15.18 -39.62 -9.53
CA ILE A 19 15.71 -38.56 -8.66
C ILE A 19 14.47 -38.05 -7.93
N SER A 20 14.18 -38.72 -6.80
CA SER A 20 13.36 -38.11 -5.76
C SER A 20 14.15 -36.88 -5.33
N GLY A 21 13.83 -35.74 -5.94
CA GLY A 21 14.20 -34.46 -5.39
C GLY A 21 13.66 -34.45 -3.97
N CYS A 22 14.52 -34.69 -3.00
CA CYS A 22 14.27 -34.29 -1.62
C CYS A 22 13.92 -32.82 -1.69
N GLY A 23 12.63 -32.50 -1.65
CA GLY A 23 12.16 -31.22 -1.16
C GLY A 23 12.63 -31.13 0.28
N GLY A 24 13.91 -30.79 0.46
CA GLY A 24 14.45 -30.34 1.73
C GLY A 24 13.68 -29.06 2.02
N GLY A 25 12.62 -29.16 2.81
CA GLY A 25 12.16 -28.03 3.59
C GLY A 25 13.42 -27.49 4.24
N ALA A 26 13.73 -26.21 3.98
CA ALA A 26 14.91 -25.59 4.53
C ALA A 26 14.83 -25.72 6.06
N ASP A 27 15.57 -26.67 6.62
CA ASP A 27 15.93 -26.71 8.04
C ASP A 27 16.84 -25.50 8.37
N GLY A 28 16.62 -24.42 7.62
CA GLY A 28 17.30 -23.17 7.74
C GLY A 28 16.81 -22.40 8.97
N LYS A 29 17.73 -21.72 9.61
CA LYS A 29 17.41 -20.78 10.68
C LYS A 29 16.37 -19.78 10.17
N LYS A 30 15.26 -19.65 10.90
CA LYS A 30 14.28 -18.58 10.65
C LYS A 30 14.87 -17.25 11.08
N VAL A 31 14.74 -16.23 10.24
CA VAL A 31 15.18 -14.86 10.53
C VAL A 31 13.93 -13.98 10.62
N ILE A 32 13.83 -13.24 11.71
CA ILE A 32 12.81 -12.20 11.90
C ILE A 32 13.54 -10.87 12.00
N ILE A 33 13.14 -9.93 11.13
CA ILE A 33 13.64 -8.56 11.14
C ILE A 33 12.50 -7.68 11.64
N LEU A 34 12.68 -7.03 12.79
CA LEU A 34 11.76 -6.05 13.34
C LEU A 34 12.34 -4.66 13.11
N GLY A 35 11.86 -3.96 12.09
CA GLY A 35 12.23 -2.58 11.81
C GLY A 35 11.36 -1.61 12.60
N ILE A 36 11.97 -0.71 13.36
CA ILE A 36 11.29 0.35 14.11
C ILE A 36 11.84 1.68 13.63
N ASP A 37 10.99 2.48 13.01
CA ASP A 37 11.37 3.79 12.50
C ASP A 37 11.71 4.74 13.64
N GLY A 38 12.73 5.58 13.45
CA GLY A 38 13.17 6.57 14.45
C GLY A 38 13.70 5.99 15.76
N MET A 39 14.09 4.71 15.82
CA MET A 39 14.60 4.08 17.04
C MET A 39 16.00 4.59 17.37
N ASP A 40 16.09 5.48 18.36
CA ASP A 40 17.37 6.04 18.84
C ASP A 40 18.06 5.11 19.84
N HIS A 41 19.32 4.78 19.56
CA HIS A 41 20.12 3.88 20.39
C HIS A 41 20.30 4.38 21.82
N ARG A 42 20.52 5.68 22.03
CA ARG A 42 20.75 6.27 23.36
C ARG A 42 19.48 6.27 24.21
N MET A 43 18.33 6.57 23.59
CA MET A 43 17.05 6.45 24.27
C MET A 43 16.79 5.01 24.68
N LEU A 44 17.11 4.05 23.81
CA LEU A 44 16.96 2.64 24.10
C LEU A 44 17.84 2.20 25.28
N GLU A 45 19.12 2.60 25.31
CA GLU A 45 20.03 2.37 26.44
C GLU A 45 19.46 2.92 27.76
N THR A 46 18.94 4.15 27.73
CA THR A 46 18.33 4.79 28.89
C THR A 46 17.12 3.99 29.38
N PHE A 47 16.21 3.61 28.51
CA PHE A 47 15.00 2.89 28.90
C PHE A 47 15.31 1.45 29.36
N ILE A 48 16.34 0.81 28.83
CA ILE A 48 16.82 -0.48 29.31
C ILE A 48 17.38 -0.32 30.72
N ALA A 49 18.22 0.69 30.96
CA ALA A 49 18.80 0.96 32.28
C ALA A 49 17.74 1.29 33.35
N GLU A 50 16.68 1.98 32.97
CA GLU A 50 15.51 2.26 33.81
C GLU A 50 14.59 1.04 34.04
N GLY A 51 14.85 -0.09 33.40
CA GLY A 51 14.02 -1.29 33.50
C GLY A 51 12.69 -1.22 32.74
N ARG A 52 12.49 -0.23 31.90
CA ARG A 52 11.24 -0.01 31.13
C ARG A 52 11.11 -0.93 29.92
N LEU A 53 12.21 -1.49 29.44
CA LEU A 53 12.28 -2.34 28.26
C LEU A 53 12.90 -3.72 28.59
N PRO A 54 12.23 -4.57 29.38
CA PRO A 54 12.80 -5.84 29.83
C PRO A 54 13.08 -6.83 28.68
N ASN A 55 12.29 -6.81 27.61
CA ASN A 55 12.50 -7.68 26.46
C ASN A 55 13.73 -7.25 25.63
N PHE A 56 13.94 -5.95 25.43
CA PHE A 56 15.15 -5.44 24.78
C PHE A 56 16.39 -5.70 25.62
N ALA A 57 16.29 -5.54 26.96
CA ALA A 57 17.37 -5.89 27.87
C ALA A 57 17.77 -7.37 27.76
N ARG A 58 16.80 -8.28 27.67
CA ARG A 58 17.05 -9.71 27.47
C ARG A 58 17.71 -9.98 26.11
N LEU A 59 17.22 -9.38 25.02
CA LEU A 59 17.79 -9.55 23.69
C LEU A 59 19.24 -9.02 23.63
N ALA A 60 19.52 -7.89 24.30
CA ALA A 60 20.86 -7.33 24.40
C ALA A 60 21.84 -8.22 25.18
N GLN A 61 21.33 -9.02 26.14
CA GLN A 61 22.14 -9.98 26.91
C GLN A 61 22.39 -11.30 26.16
N GLU A 62 21.40 -11.74 25.37
CA GLU A 62 21.47 -13.00 24.61
C GLU A 62 22.17 -12.86 23.25
N GLY A 63 22.29 -11.63 22.74
CA GLY A 63 22.86 -11.32 21.45
C GLY A 63 23.79 -10.10 21.48
N ASP A 64 23.87 -9.39 20.38
CA ASP A 64 24.62 -8.15 20.22
C ASP A 64 23.69 -6.92 20.30
N PHE A 65 24.17 -5.87 20.97
CA PHE A 65 23.50 -4.59 21.04
C PHE A 65 24.47 -3.46 20.70
N SER A 66 24.33 -2.88 19.52
CA SER A 66 25.25 -1.86 19.01
C SER A 66 24.50 -0.77 18.24
N PRO A 67 25.03 0.46 18.18
CA PRO A 67 24.43 1.52 17.40
C PRO A 67 24.46 1.19 15.91
N LEU A 68 23.35 1.44 15.23
CA LEU A 68 23.24 1.37 13.78
C LEU A 68 23.41 2.77 13.20
N GLN A 69 24.38 2.94 12.31
CA GLN A 69 24.56 4.21 11.60
C GLN A 69 23.46 4.39 10.57
N THR A 70 22.83 5.58 10.57
CA THR A 70 21.83 5.94 9.56
C THR A 70 22.48 6.54 8.30
N THR A 71 21.66 6.83 7.30
CA THR A 71 22.05 7.47 6.03
C THR A 71 22.29 8.97 6.19
N MET A 72 22.85 9.57 5.15
CA MET A 72 22.92 11.02 4.99
C MET A 72 22.21 11.41 3.68
N PRO A 73 21.09 12.12 3.75
CA PRO A 73 20.39 12.64 4.94
C PRO A 73 19.73 11.53 5.80
N PRO A 74 19.52 11.79 7.12
CA PRO A 74 18.96 10.81 8.05
C PRO A 74 17.41 10.87 8.05
N LEU A 75 16.82 10.60 6.90
CA LEU A 75 15.37 10.64 6.69
C LEU A 75 14.82 9.23 6.44
N SER A 76 13.61 8.96 6.91
CA SER A 76 12.99 7.64 6.82
C SER A 76 12.99 7.05 5.40
N PRO A 77 12.51 7.73 4.35
CA PRO A 77 12.49 7.14 3.01
C PRO A 77 13.90 6.82 2.48
N VAL A 78 14.89 7.59 2.88
CA VAL A 78 16.30 7.39 2.48
C VAL A 78 16.90 6.18 3.20
N ALA A 79 16.74 6.12 4.53
CA ALA A 79 17.24 5.03 5.35
C ALA A 79 16.60 3.68 4.99
N TRP A 80 15.29 3.66 4.80
CA TRP A 80 14.58 2.45 4.38
C TRP A 80 14.94 2.02 2.97
N SER A 81 15.12 2.94 2.04
CA SER A 81 15.59 2.61 0.69
C SER A 81 16.99 1.99 0.70
N THR A 82 17.89 2.51 1.53
CA THR A 82 19.24 1.93 1.75
C THR A 82 19.14 0.54 2.38
N PHE A 83 18.29 0.37 3.40
CA PHE A 83 18.08 -0.94 4.02
C PHE A 83 17.55 -1.98 3.03
N ILE A 84 16.60 -1.58 2.18
CA ILE A 84 15.98 -2.46 1.18
C ILE A 84 16.99 -2.93 0.13
N THR A 85 17.83 -2.01 -0.36
CA THR A 85 18.65 -2.25 -1.54
C THR A 85 20.12 -2.51 -1.23
N GLY A 86 20.58 -2.13 -0.04
CA GLY A 86 22.02 -2.08 0.29
C GLY A 86 22.80 -0.98 -0.47
N MET A 87 22.09 -0.09 -1.19
CA MET A 87 22.69 1.00 -1.96
C MET A 87 22.70 2.30 -1.14
N ASP A 88 23.60 3.21 -1.47
CA ASP A 88 23.56 4.58 -0.96
C ASP A 88 22.46 5.42 -1.65
N PRO A 89 22.16 6.65 -1.15
CA PRO A 89 21.13 7.50 -1.74
C PRO A 89 21.36 7.83 -3.22
N ALA A 90 22.60 7.94 -3.67
CA ALA A 90 22.91 8.18 -5.08
C ALA A 90 22.54 6.95 -5.94
N GLY A 91 22.71 5.76 -5.40
CA GLY A 91 22.37 4.50 -6.05
C GLY A 91 20.86 4.32 -6.19
N HIS A 92 20.12 4.39 -5.08
CA HIS A 92 18.66 4.16 -5.10
C HIS A 92 17.82 5.39 -5.50
N GLY A 93 18.38 6.59 -5.52
CA GLY A 93 17.76 7.81 -6.04
C GLY A 93 16.80 8.53 -5.09
N VAL A 94 16.60 8.06 -3.88
CA VAL A 94 15.72 8.67 -2.88
C VAL A 94 16.56 9.48 -1.90
N PHE A 95 16.29 10.80 -1.78
CA PHE A 95 17.07 11.72 -0.96
C PHE A 95 16.23 12.44 0.12
N ASP A 96 14.90 12.44 -0.02
CA ASP A 96 13.98 13.13 0.87
C ASP A 96 12.57 12.54 0.71
N PHE A 97 11.60 13.05 1.47
CA PHE A 97 10.16 12.84 1.27
C PHE A 97 9.65 13.55 0.02
N LEU A 98 10.23 14.70 -0.31
CA LEU A 98 9.91 15.49 -1.48
C LEU A 98 11.18 15.76 -2.27
N LEU A 99 11.15 15.48 -3.53
CA LEU A 99 12.25 15.77 -4.46
C LEU A 99 11.83 16.80 -5.49
N ARG A 100 12.81 17.49 -6.05
CA ARG A 100 12.62 18.34 -7.21
C ARG A 100 13.11 17.60 -8.44
N ASP A 101 12.22 17.33 -9.38
CA ASP A 101 12.62 16.80 -10.69
C ASP A 101 13.48 17.84 -11.42
N PRO A 102 14.75 17.54 -11.73
CA PRO A 102 15.63 18.50 -12.38
C PRO A 102 15.22 18.87 -13.81
N ALA A 103 14.41 18.05 -14.48
CA ALA A 103 13.97 18.31 -15.84
C ALA A 103 12.77 19.27 -15.89
N THR A 104 11.83 19.10 -15.01
CA THR A 104 10.57 19.87 -14.97
C THR A 104 10.55 20.93 -13.87
N MET A 105 11.45 20.83 -12.90
CA MET A 105 11.47 21.61 -11.66
C MET A 105 10.23 21.38 -10.77
N ALA A 106 9.38 20.42 -11.10
CA ALA A 106 8.23 20.05 -10.31
C ALA A 106 8.66 19.35 -9.00
N VAL A 107 7.84 19.51 -7.97
CA VAL A 107 8.00 18.75 -6.73
C VAL A 107 7.37 17.37 -6.95
N VAL A 108 8.10 16.32 -6.60
CA VAL A 108 7.67 14.92 -6.72
C VAL A 108 7.89 14.17 -5.42
N GLU A 109 7.02 13.25 -5.12
CA GLU A 109 7.15 12.31 -4.02
C GLU A 109 7.86 11.04 -4.52
N PRO A 110 8.98 10.63 -3.91
CA PRO A 110 9.79 9.53 -4.42
C PRO A 110 9.32 8.15 -3.92
N PHE A 111 8.03 7.90 -3.97
CA PHE A 111 7.47 6.62 -3.56
C PHE A 111 7.21 5.73 -4.76
N TYR A 112 6.47 6.24 -5.73
CA TYR A 112 6.17 5.56 -6.98
C TYR A 112 6.18 6.55 -8.15
N VAL A 113 6.21 6.01 -9.36
CA VAL A 113 6.05 6.78 -10.59
C VAL A 113 4.92 6.18 -11.41
N ILE A 114 4.12 7.05 -11.99
CA ILE A 114 3.17 6.65 -13.00
C ILE A 114 3.84 6.85 -14.35
N GLY A 115 3.99 5.79 -15.11
CA GLY A 115 4.55 5.83 -16.44
C GLY A 115 3.80 6.83 -17.35
N PRO A 116 4.43 7.34 -18.41
CA PRO A 116 3.79 8.32 -19.27
C PRO A 116 2.49 7.75 -19.85
N ALA A 117 1.46 8.58 -19.88
CA ALA A 117 0.25 8.26 -20.59
C ALA A 117 0.58 7.94 -22.05
N GLY A 118 0.20 6.75 -22.48
CA GLY A 118 0.37 6.33 -23.86
C GLY A 118 -0.72 6.91 -24.76
N ARG A 119 -1.16 6.15 -25.75
CA ARG A 119 -2.30 6.55 -26.60
C ARG A 119 -3.60 6.47 -25.79
N SER A 120 -4.42 7.49 -25.90
CA SER A 120 -5.77 7.50 -25.35
C SER A 120 -6.81 7.71 -26.43
N LEU A 121 -8.02 7.23 -26.20
CA LEU A 121 -9.21 7.50 -26.99
C LEU A 121 -10.14 8.37 -26.16
N ASN A 122 -10.42 9.59 -26.65
CA ASN A 122 -11.32 10.50 -25.98
C ASN A 122 -12.72 10.39 -26.59
N VAL A 123 -13.74 10.08 -25.76
CA VAL A 123 -15.13 9.96 -26.15
C VAL A 123 -16.00 10.74 -25.15
N GLY A 124 -16.36 11.97 -25.48
CA GLY A 124 -17.04 12.88 -24.56
C GLY A 124 -16.18 13.18 -23.34
N SER A 125 -16.69 12.93 -22.14
CA SER A 125 -15.95 13.05 -20.87
C SER A 125 -15.04 11.87 -20.55
N TRP A 126 -15.00 10.83 -21.40
CA TRP A 126 -14.19 9.63 -21.17
C TRP A 126 -12.84 9.72 -21.88
N VAL A 127 -11.78 9.44 -21.14
CA VAL A 127 -10.40 9.32 -21.63
C VAL A 127 -9.96 7.88 -21.41
N LEU A 128 -10.07 7.03 -22.43
CA LEU A 128 -9.73 5.62 -22.34
C LEU A 128 -8.27 5.42 -22.73
N PRO A 129 -7.38 5.03 -21.82
CA PRO A 129 -5.99 4.75 -22.17
C PRO A 129 -5.95 3.46 -22.99
N LEU A 130 -5.28 3.53 -24.13
CA LEU A 130 -5.00 2.36 -24.98
C LEU A 130 -3.66 1.73 -24.67
N THR A 131 -2.73 2.52 -24.11
CA THR A 131 -1.38 2.06 -23.70
C THR A 131 -0.83 3.02 -22.64
N GLY A 132 0.07 2.51 -21.79
CA GLY A 132 0.78 3.32 -20.77
C GLY A 132 0.06 3.35 -19.42
N GLY A 133 0.65 4.05 -18.50
CA GLY A 133 0.10 4.18 -17.13
C GLY A 133 0.58 3.09 -16.17
N ASP A 134 1.68 2.39 -16.50
CA ASP A 134 2.28 1.45 -15.56
C ASP A 134 2.72 2.18 -14.28
N LEU A 135 2.47 1.53 -13.16
CA LEU A 135 2.83 2.04 -11.84
C LEU A 135 4.10 1.33 -11.40
N ASP A 136 5.17 2.09 -11.22
CA ASP A 136 6.47 1.57 -10.88
C ASP A 136 7.01 2.17 -9.58
N LEU A 137 7.92 1.46 -8.91
CA LEU A 137 8.69 2.01 -7.80
C LEU A 137 9.58 3.16 -8.29
N TYR A 138 9.56 4.29 -7.55
CA TYR A 138 10.54 5.36 -7.79
C TYR A 138 11.95 4.92 -7.40
N ARG A 139 12.07 4.21 -6.28
CA ARG A 139 13.33 3.67 -5.76
C ARG A 139 13.97 2.71 -6.76
N ARG A 140 15.21 2.98 -7.12
CA ARG A 140 16.02 2.09 -7.96
C ARG A 140 16.70 1.01 -7.12
N GLY A 141 17.12 -0.06 -7.79
CA GLY A 141 17.84 -1.17 -7.17
C GLY A 141 16.91 -2.31 -6.74
N GLN A 142 17.48 -3.48 -6.67
CA GLN A 142 16.78 -4.71 -6.30
C GLN A 142 16.66 -4.81 -4.79
N ALA A 143 15.51 -5.24 -4.30
CA ALA A 143 15.31 -5.48 -2.88
C ALA A 143 15.96 -6.80 -2.44
N TRP A 144 16.49 -6.86 -1.22
CA TRP A 144 17.18 -8.06 -0.74
C TRP A 144 16.25 -9.30 -0.70
N TRP A 145 14.95 -9.13 -0.53
CA TRP A 145 14.00 -10.25 -0.57
C TRP A 145 13.78 -10.81 -1.98
N GLU A 146 13.99 -10.04 -3.03
CA GLU A 146 14.01 -10.56 -4.41
C GLU A 146 15.20 -11.51 -4.63
N LEU A 147 16.35 -11.20 -4.01
CA LEU A 147 17.51 -12.08 -4.04
C LEU A 147 17.24 -13.40 -3.30
N LEU A 148 16.52 -13.32 -2.17
CA LEU A 148 16.10 -14.51 -1.42
C LEU A 148 15.10 -15.35 -2.20
N ASP A 149 14.13 -14.72 -2.85
CA ASP A 149 13.15 -15.37 -3.71
C ASP A 149 13.83 -16.11 -4.88
N ALA A 150 14.77 -15.46 -5.54
CA ALA A 150 15.60 -16.08 -6.58
C ALA A 150 16.41 -17.28 -6.08
N ALA A 151 16.72 -17.30 -4.78
CA ALA A 151 17.37 -18.44 -4.11
C ALA A 151 16.37 -19.49 -3.58
N GLY A 152 15.08 -19.34 -3.83
CA GLY A 152 14.03 -20.24 -3.36
C GLY A 152 13.71 -20.11 -1.85
N ILE A 153 14.05 -18.97 -1.25
CA ILE A 153 13.78 -18.68 0.16
C ILE A 153 12.54 -17.78 0.24
N GLU A 154 11.45 -18.34 0.74
CA GLU A 154 10.20 -17.61 0.92
C GLU A 154 10.35 -16.51 1.98
N THR A 155 9.84 -15.32 1.67
CA THR A 155 9.87 -14.15 2.56
C THR A 155 8.46 -13.64 2.82
N THR A 156 8.26 -13.04 4.00
CA THR A 156 7.06 -12.25 4.30
C THR A 156 7.50 -10.85 4.67
N ILE A 157 7.11 -9.89 3.85
CA ILE A 157 7.44 -8.46 4.02
C ILE A 157 6.17 -7.75 4.46
N PHE A 158 6.19 -7.15 5.65
CA PHE A 158 5.01 -6.53 6.22
C PHE A 158 5.27 -5.07 6.56
N ARG A 159 4.49 -4.17 5.96
CA ARG A 159 4.53 -2.71 6.14
C ARG A 159 5.91 -2.09 5.88
N MET A 160 6.64 -2.63 4.91
CA MET A 160 7.91 -2.06 4.50
C MET A 160 7.69 -0.67 3.89
N PRO A 161 8.32 0.40 4.44
CA PRO A 161 8.27 1.73 3.85
C PRO A 161 8.90 1.77 2.47
N VAL A 162 8.45 2.72 1.62
CA VAL A 162 9.00 2.95 0.26
C VAL A 162 8.99 1.66 -0.59
N ASN A 163 7.94 0.86 -0.46
CA ASN A 163 7.78 -0.42 -1.16
C ASN A 163 6.41 -0.54 -1.84
N PHE A 164 5.94 0.55 -2.45
CA PHE A 164 4.70 0.56 -3.23
C PHE A 164 4.99 1.02 -4.67
N PRO A 165 4.51 0.28 -5.69
CA PRO A 165 3.88 -1.04 -5.60
C PRO A 165 4.87 -2.11 -5.13
N PRO A 166 4.44 -3.12 -4.35
CA PRO A 166 5.33 -4.19 -3.93
C PRO A 166 5.71 -5.06 -5.12
N VAL A 167 6.99 -5.42 -5.17
CA VAL A 167 7.50 -6.32 -6.22
C VAL A 167 6.89 -7.71 -6.05
N GLU A 168 6.45 -8.31 -7.15
CA GLU A 168 5.95 -9.68 -7.16
C GLU A 168 7.07 -10.69 -6.88
N THR A 169 6.87 -11.53 -5.89
CA THR A 169 7.76 -12.63 -5.49
C THR A 169 6.91 -13.85 -5.11
N GLY A 170 7.52 -15.01 -4.93
CA GLY A 170 6.85 -16.18 -4.38
C GLY A 170 6.40 -16.03 -2.93
N GLY A 171 6.90 -15.00 -2.23
CA GLY A 171 6.53 -14.67 -0.85
C GLY A 171 5.29 -13.77 -0.74
N ARG A 172 5.10 -13.21 0.45
CA ARG A 172 4.00 -12.29 0.75
C ARG A 172 4.55 -10.90 1.00
N SER A 173 3.96 -9.89 0.37
CA SER A 173 4.36 -8.50 0.58
C SER A 173 3.14 -7.62 0.82
N PHE A 174 3.24 -6.80 1.88
CA PHE A 174 2.30 -5.72 2.18
C PHE A 174 3.10 -4.44 2.36
N ALA A 175 2.86 -3.47 1.48
CA ALA A 175 3.58 -2.19 1.49
C ALA A 175 3.22 -1.35 2.73
N GLY A 176 4.11 -0.45 3.10
CA GLY A 176 3.95 0.47 4.22
C GLY A 176 3.85 1.92 3.78
N MET A 177 4.58 2.79 4.44
CA MET A 177 4.65 4.23 4.13
C MET A 177 4.98 4.46 2.66
N GLY A 178 4.25 5.35 2.01
CA GLY A 178 4.30 5.60 0.57
C GLY A 178 3.26 4.81 -0.24
N THR A 179 2.42 4.00 0.43
CA THR A 179 1.22 3.42 -0.19
C THR A 179 0.13 4.48 -0.21
N PRO A 180 -0.51 4.73 -1.35
CA PRO A 180 -1.64 5.64 -1.41
C PRO A 180 -2.79 5.17 -0.50
N ASP A 181 -3.47 6.11 0.13
CA ASP A 181 -4.73 5.88 0.83
C ASP A 181 -5.93 5.84 -0.12
N PHE A 182 -7.15 5.77 0.41
CA PHE A 182 -8.36 5.67 -0.41
C PHE A 182 -8.51 6.79 -1.43
N ILE A 183 -8.15 8.01 -1.07
CA ILE A 183 -8.26 9.18 -1.94
C ILE A 183 -7.01 9.44 -2.78
N GLY A 184 -6.03 8.53 -2.76
CA GLY A 184 -4.77 8.65 -3.48
C GLY A 184 -3.73 9.54 -2.81
N GLY A 185 -3.99 10.01 -1.57
CA GLY A 185 -3.05 10.74 -0.73
C GLY A 185 -2.15 9.81 0.09
N HIS A 186 -1.53 10.36 1.15
CA HIS A 186 -0.66 9.61 2.04
C HIS A 186 -1.01 9.84 3.52
N GLY A 187 -1.76 8.89 4.08
CA GLY A 187 -2.10 8.88 5.51
C GLY A 187 -3.20 9.87 5.89
N THR A 188 -4.08 10.20 4.96
CA THR A 188 -5.32 10.93 5.26
C THR A 188 -6.39 9.97 5.77
N TYR A 189 -7.38 10.53 6.44
CA TYR A 189 -8.54 9.78 6.92
C TYR A 189 -9.82 10.46 6.43
N SER A 190 -10.92 9.71 6.35
CA SER A 190 -12.26 10.26 6.13
C SER A 190 -12.99 10.31 7.46
N PHE A 191 -13.59 11.44 7.77
CA PHE A 191 -14.29 11.71 9.02
C PHE A 191 -15.73 12.14 8.73
N TYR A 192 -16.68 11.38 9.25
CA TYR A 192 -18.12 11.61 9.07
C TYR A 192 -18.72 11.99 10.42
N THR A 193 -19.43 13.09 10.47
CA THR A 193 -19.99 13.61 11.72
C THR A 193 -21.28 14.38 11.45
N ASP A 194 -22.23 14.31 12.38
CA ASP A 194 -23.44 15.12 12.38
C ASP A 194 -23.24 16.52 12.96
N PHE A 195 -22.06 16.75 13.57
CA PHE A 195 -21.72 18.01 14.19
C PHE A 195 -20.36 18.54 13.68
N PRO A 196 -20.30 19.78 13.15
CA PRO A 196 -19.04 20.32 12.66
C PRO A 196 -18.01 20.46 13.79
N PRO A 197 -16.79 19.92 13.62
CA PRO A 197 -15.72 20.12 14.59
C PRO A 197 -15.36 21.59 14.76
N ASP A 198 -14.97 21.99 15.97
CA ASP A 198 -14.61 23.37 16.30
C ASP A 198 -13.45 23.91 15.44
N ASP A 199 -12.56 23.04 14.99
CA ASP A 199 -11.38 23.39 14.19
C ASP A 199 -11.26 22.49 12.93
N MET A 200 -12.24 22.60 12.04
CA MET A 200 -12.20 21.89 10.74
C MET A 200 -10.96 22.23 9.90
N ALA A 201 -10.44 23.46 10.06
CA ALA A 201 -9.29 23.92 9.28
C ALA A 201 -7.96 23.22 9.69
N ALA A 202 -7.91 22.68 10.91
CA ALA A 202 -6.75 21.90 11.38
C ALA A 202 -6.82 20.41 11.01
N MET A 203 -7.96 19.94 10.51
CA MET A 203 -8.12 18.54 10.10
C MET A 203 -7.46 18.30 8.73
N THR A 204 -6.62 17.30 8.64
CA THR A 204 -5.88 16.95 7.41
C THR A 204 -6.59 15.90 6.56
N GLY A 205 -7.73 15.38 7.02
CA GLY A 205 -8.52 14.38 6.32
C GLY A 205 -9.70 14.96 5.54
N TYR A 206 -10.42 14.09 4.87
CA TYR A 206 -11.72 14.41 4.29
C TYR A 206 -12.78 14.46 5.40
N VAL A 207 -13.50 15.57 5.50
CA VAL A 207 -14.55 15.75 6.53
C VAL A 207 -15.89 15.96 5.85
N GLU A 208 -16.85 15.12 6.18
CA GLU A 208 -18.22 15.21 5.69
C GLU A 208 -19.19 15.40 6.86
N ILE A 209 -20.05 16.41 6.73
CA ILE A 209 -21.15 16.61 7.67
C ILE A 209 -22.33 15.80 7.18
N VAL A 210 -22.71 14.79 7.95
CA VAL A 210 -23.79 13.86 7.63
C VAL A 210 -25.06 14.19 8.38
N GLU A 211 -26.19 13.79 7.85
CA GLU A 211 -27.49 13.93 8.52
C GLU A 211 -27.93 12.58 9.09
N VAL A 212 -28.34 12.55 10.35
CA VAL A 212 -28.91 11.38 11.01
C VAL A 212 -30.43 11.42 10.86
N VAL A 213 -31.00 10.50 10.11
CA VAL A 213 -32.46 10.41 9.88
C VAL A 213 -32.97 9.06 10.33
N ASN A 214 -33.83 9.03 11.36
CA ASN A 214 -34.37 7.78 11.94
C ASN A 214 -33.26 6.79 12.32
N ASP A 215 -32.27 7.27 13.05
CA ASP A 215 -31.11 6.48 13.53
C ASP A 215 -30.24 5.89 12.40
N ARG A 216 -30.30 6.50 11.23
CA ARG A 216 -29.58 6.08 10.02
C ARG A 216 -28.83 7.23 9.39
N VAL A 217 -27.60 6.94 8.98
CA VAL A 217 -26.76 7.81 8.15
C VAL A 217 -26.51 7.13 6.82
N GLU A 218 -26.70 7.85 5.73
CA GLU A 218 -26.29 7.46 4.39
C GLU A 218 -25.17 8.40 3.94
N ALA A 219 -24.02 7.86 3.57
CA ALA A 219 -22.85 8.65 3.18
C ALA A 219 -22.02 7.93 2.11
N GLN A 220 -21.00 8.59 1.61
CA GLN A 220 -20.13 8.06 0.57
C GLN A 220 -18.68 7.98 1.04
N LEU A 221 -18.04 6.83 0.84
CA LEU A 221 -16.60 6.71 0.92
C LEU A 221 -15.99 7.25 -0.37
N HIS A 222 -15.14 8.26 -0.24
CA HIS A 222 -14.39 8.80 -1.36
C HIS A 222 -13.16 7.95 -1.62
N GLY A 223 -12.97 7.60 -2.87
CA GLY A 223 -11.82 6.88 -3.41
C GLY A 223 -10.90 7.80 -4.22
N PRO A 224 -10.00 7.22 -5.00
CA PRO A 224 -9.10 7.98 -5.86
C PRO A 224 -9.87 8.69 -6.99
N PRO A 225 -9.27 9.73 -7.59
CA PRO A 225 -9.84 10.36 -8.78
C PRO A 225 -10.08 9.34 -9.90
N HIS A 226 -11.20 9.48 -10.58
CA HIS A 226 -11.59 8.56 -11.64
C HIS A 226 -10.58 8.58 -12.80
N PRO A 227 -9.88 7.48 -13.12
CA PRO A 227 -8.76 7.50 -14.06
C PRO A 227 -9.17 7.71 -15.52
N PHE A 228 -10.44 7.50 -15.85
CA PHE A 228 -10.95 7.47 -17.21
C PHE A 228 -12.02 8.53 -17.49
N LYS A 229 -12.37 9.36 -16.52
CA LYS A 229 -13.43 10.35 -16.67
C LYS A 229 -12.92 11.73 -16.30
N GLN A 230 -13.24 12.71 -17.12
CA GLN A 230 -12.92 14.11 -16.89
C GLN A 230 -14.19 14.94 -16.98
N GLU A 231 -14.38 15.80 -16.00
CA GLU A 231 -15.50 16.73 -15.97
C GLU A 231 -14.98 18.18 -16.01
N PRO A 232 -15.66 19.08 -16.71
CA PRO A 232 -15.25 20.46 -16.69
C PRO A 232 -15.44 21.04 -15.28
N VAL A 233 -14.40 21.70 -14.77
CA VAL A 233 -14.50 22.41 -13.49
C VAL A 233 -15.55 23.51 -13.65
N GLY A 234 -16.58 23.50 -12.83
CA GLY A 234 -17.65 24.47 -12.88
C GLY A 234 -17.09 25.87 -12.69
N SER A 235 -17.11 26.67 -13.75
CA SER A 235 -16.68 28.07 -13.74
C SER A 235 -17.67 28.92 -12.92
N GLY A 236 -17.57 28.82 -11.59
CA GLY A 236 -18.26 29.72 -10.67
C GLY A 236 -17.64 31.11 -10.58
N GLY A 237 -16.71 31.47 -11.45
CA GLY A 237 -16.04 32.74 -11.47
C GLY A 237 -15.63 33.14 -12.88
N PHE A 238 -15.59 34.45 -13.17
CA PHE A 238 -15.10 35.00 -14.40
C PHE A 238 -13.65 34.53 -14.65
N SER A 239 -13.47 33.50 -15.46
CA SER A 239 -12.17 33.12 -15.99
C SER A 239 -11.87 33.98 -17.21
N VAL A 240 -10.71 34.61 -17.22
CA VAL A 240 -10.23 35.44 -18.35
C VAL A 240 -9.53 34.57 -19.41
N SER A 241 -9.42 33.26 -19.21
CA SER A 241 -8.85 32.30 -20.15
C SER A 241 -9.96 31.46 -20.78
N ASP A 242 -9.95 31.33 -22.11
CA ASP A 242 -10.85 30.46 -22.88
C ASP A 242 -10.53 28.93 -22.69
N GLU A 243 -9.64 28.57 -21.79
CA GLU A 243 -9.30 27.18 -21.48
C GLU A 243 -10.23 26.65 -20.39
N VAL A 244 -11.03 25.64 -20.76
CA VAL A 244 -11.85 24.90 -19.81
C VAL A 244 -10.92 23.98 -19.01
N GLU A 245 -10.85 24.21 -17.72
CA GLU A 245 -10.14 23.32 -16.79
C GLU A 245 -10.99 22.08 -16.57
N TYR A 246 -10.35 20.93 -16.59
CA TYR A 246 -10.99 19.63 -16.35
C TYR A 246 -10.41 18.98 -15.10
N GLU A 247 -11.26 18.35 -14.31
CA GLU A 247 -10.85 17.53 -13.20
C GLU A 247 -11.48 16.12 -13.31
N ASN A 248 -10.86 15.17 -12.66
CA ASN A 248 -11.38 13.82 -12.59
C ASN A 248 -12.25 13.72 -11.32
N PRO A 249 -13.54 13.37 -11.44
CA PRO A 249 -14.38 13.18 -10.26
C PRO A 249 -13.86 12.01 -9.43
N ASP A 250 -14.05 12.07 -8.12
CA ASP A 250 -13.69 10.96 -7.25
C ASP A 250 -14.55 9.72 -7.55
N LEU A 251 -13.95 8.55 -7.40
CA LEU A 251 -14.69 7.31 -7.30
C LEU A 251 -15.32 7.25 -5.91
N VAL A 252 -16.56 6.81 -5.83
CA VAL A 252 -17.29 6.76 -4.55
C VAL A 252 -17.93 5.40 -4.34
N VAL A 253 -18.07 5.03 -3.06
CA VAL A 253 -18.80 3.84 -2.62
C VAL A 253 -19.78 4.25 -1.54
N ASP A 254 -21.05 3.99 -1.75
CA ASP A 254 -22.07 4.26 -0.74
C ASP A 254 -21.90 3.36 0.47
N PHE A 255 -22.09 3.91 1.65
CA PHE A 255 -22.14 3.15 2.90
C PHE A 255 -23.24 3.70 3.81
N GLU A 256 -23.65 2.88 4.74
CA GLU A 256 -24.71 3.17 5.69
C GLU A 256 -24.25 2.93 7.11
N VAL A 257 -24.67 3.78 8.03
CA VAL A 257 -24.51 3.58 9.47
C VAL A 257 -25.89 3.54 10.13
N LEU A 258 -26.16 2.45 10.83
CA LEU A 258 -27.37 2.30 11.67
C LEU A 258 -26.92 2.46 13.13
N VAL A 259 -27.42 3.51 13.76
CA VAL A 259 -27.10 3.85 15.16
C VAL A 259 -28.11 3.18 16.07
N ASP A 260 -27.66 2.58 17.16
CA ASP A 260 -28.57 2.07 18.19
C ASP A 260 -28.99 3.23 19.10
N PRO A 261 -30.28 3.56 19.21
CA PRO A 261 -30.75 4.68 20.02
C PRO A 261 -30.62 4.46 21.54
N ASP A 262 -30.45 3.21 21.98
CA ASP A 262 -30.43 2.83 23.39
C ASP A 262 -29.03 2.39 23.87
N ALA A 263 -28.05 2.22 22.97
CA ALA A 263 -26.71 1.77 23.28
C ALA A 263 -25.64 2.48 22.43
N PRO A 264 -24.42 2.66 22.96
CA PRO A 264 -23.31 3.28 22.24
C PRO A 264 -22.70 2.30 21.19
N VAL A 265 -23.52 1.88 20.25
CA VAL A 265 -23.22 0.87 19.22
C VAL A 265 -23.76 1.34 17.88
N ALA A 266 -23.02 1.10 16.82
CA ALA A 266 -23.49 1.30 15.47
C ALA A 266 -23.16 0.12 14.56
N LYS A 267 -24.05 -0.15 13.60
CA LYS A 267 -23.81 -1.10 12.51
C LYS A 267 -23.44 -0.30 11.26
N ILE A 268 -22.29 -0.62 10.69
CA ILE A 268 -21.81 -0.04 9.42
C ILE A 268 -22.01 -1.08 8.33
N VAL A 269 -22.62 -0.68 7.23
CA VAL A 269 -22.82 -1.52 6.04
C VAL A 269 -22.11 -0.86 4.87
N VAL A 270 -21.13 -1.54 4.31
CA VAL A 270 -20.39 -1.09 3.14
C VAL A 270 -20.26 -2.26 2.16
N GLN A 271 -20.82 -2.12 0.96
CA GLN A 271 -20.94 -3.20 -0.01
C GLN A 271 -21.50 -4.48 0.62
N ASP A 272 -20.82 -5.62 0.53
CA ASP A 272 -21.24 -6.90 1.11
C ASP A 272 -20.78 -7.09 2.58
N THR A 273 -20.18 -6.07 3.19
CA THR A 273 -19.61 -6.15 4.55
C THR A 273 -20.51 -5.45 5.56
N GLU A 274 -20.83 -6.15 6.62
CA GLU A 274 -21.53 -5.64 7.79
C GLU A 274 -20.62 -5.66 9.02
N LEU A 275 -20.52 -4.54 9.72
CA LEU A 275 -19.69 -4.37 10.91
C LEU A 275 -20.59 -3.87 12.05
N VAL A 276 -20.36 -4.38 13.25
CA VAL A 276 -20.98 -3.85 14.47
C VAL A 276 -19.86 -3.38 15.38
N LEU A 277 -19.86 -2.10 15.72
CA LEU A 277 -18.81 -1.46 16.52
C LEU A 277 -19.42 -0.80 17.75
N ASN A 278 -18.74 -0.95 18.88
CA ASN A 278 -18.98 -0.13 20.05
C ASN A 278 -18.27 1.22 19.92
N GLU A 279 -18.73 2.22 20.64
CA GLU A 279 -18.01 3.48 20.78
C GLU A 279 -16.56 3.24 21.23
N GLY A 280 -15.60 3.89 20.59
CA GLY A 280 -14.18 3.72 20.83
C GLY A 280 -13.56 2.49 20.18
N GLU A 281 -14.28 1.76 19.33
CA GLU A 281 -13.82 0.51 18.72
C GLU A 281 -13.39 0.67 17.27
N TRP A 282 -12.31 -0.05 16.90
CA TRP A 282 -11.86 -0.23 15.51
C TRP A 282 -12.40 -1.52 14.92
N SER A 283 -12.88 -1.47 13.69
CA SER A 283 -13.20 -2.67 12.91
C SER A 283 -11.97 -3.51 12.60
N ASP A 284 -12.18 -4.74 12.14
CA ASP A 284 -11.20 -5.45 11.32
C ASP A 284 -10.96 -4.73 9.98
N TRP A 285 -9.97 -5.20 9.22
CA TRP A 285 -9.68 -4.69 7.89
C TRP A 285 -10.80 -5.04 6.92
N VAL A 286 -11.31 -4.04 6.24
CA VAL A 286 -12.39 -4.14 5.26
C VAL A 286 -11.83 -3.82 3.89
N ARG A 287 -12.10 -4.69 2.93
CA ARG A 287 -11.83 -4.41 1.52
C ARG A 287 -12.98 -3.61 0.95
N VAL A 288 -12.65 -2.56 0.22
CA VAL A 288 -13.58 -1.72 -0.52
C VAL A 288 -13.16 -1.69 -1.98
N ASP A 289 -14.07 -1.98 -2.89
CA ASP A 289 -13.83 -1.97 -4.33
C ASP A 289 -14.50 -0.73 -4.96
N PHE A 290 -13.69 0.13 -5.58
CA PHE A 290 -14.14 1.34 -6.28
C PHE A 290 -14.25 1.05 -7.77
N ASP A 291 -15.46 1.02 -8.31
CA ASP A 291 -15.71 0.71 -9.71
C ASP A 291 -15.47 1.94 -10.61
N ALA A 292 -14.39 1.95 -11.36
CA ALA A 292 -14.15 2.97 -12.38
C ALA A 292 -14.93 2.66 -13.67
N ILE A 293 -15.02 1.40 -14.06
CA ILE A 293 -15.90 0.92 -15.13
C ILE A 293 -16.61 -0.34 -14.60
N PRO A 294 -17.90 -0.29 -14.32
CA PRO A 294 -18.63 -1.42 -13.77
C PRO A 294 -18.36 -2.72 -14.52
N TYR A 295 -18.02 -3.78 -13.80
CA TYR A 295 -17.67 -5.12 -14.30
C TYR A 295 -16.42 -5.22 -15.15
N VAL A 296 -15.69 -4.13 -15.39
CA VAL A 296 -14.50 -4.12 -16.27
C VAL A 296 -13.25 -3.70 -15.51
N PHE A 297 -13.33 -2.64 -14.71
CA PHE A 297 -12.18 -2.10 -14.01
C PHE A 297 -12.57 -1.49 -12.66
N SER A 298 -11.94 -1.98 -11.60
CA SER A 298 -12.09 -1.47 -10.24
C SER A 298 -10.74 -1.32 -9.55
N PHE A 299 -10.69 -0.42 -8.59
CA PHE A 299 -9.59 -0.32 -7.63
C PHE A 299 -10.03 -0.96 -6.32
N SER A 300 -9.18 -1.82 -5.76
CA SER A 300 -9.41 -2.38 -4.43
C SER A 300 -8.52 -1.67 -3.42
N ALA A 301 -9.11 -1.26 -2.34
CA ALA A 301 -8.40 -0.72 -1.19
C ALA A 301 -8.79 -1.45 0.09
N VAL A 302 -8.01 -1.30 1.14
CA VAL A 302 -8.33 -1.84 2.46
C VAL A 302 -8.31 -0.73 3.49
N GLY A 303 -9.31 -0.68 4.34
CA GLY A 303 -9.44 0.33 5.37
C GLY A 303 -9.98 -0.25 6.67
N ARG A 304 -10.06 0.59 7.68
CA ARG A 304 -10.71 0.28 8.96
C ARG A 304 -11.64 1.41 9.33
N PHE A 305 -12.75 1.05 9.94
CA PHE A 305 -13.70 1.99 10.52
C PHE A 305 -13.45 2.12 12.01
N TYR A 306 -13.59 3.33 12.52
CA TYR A 306 -13.51 3.64 13.94
C TYR A 306 -14.78 4.37 14.36
N LEU A 307 -15.52 3.81 15.29
CA LEU A 307 -16.68 4.49 15.87
C LEU A 307 -16.21 5.35 17.03
N GLN A 308 -16.13 6.67 16.81
CA GLN A 308 -15.57 7.58 17.80
C GLN A 308 -16.57 7.87 18.93
N GLU A 309 -17.80 8.21 18.57
CA GLU A 309 -18.85 8.61 19.51
C GLU A 309 -20.23 8.36 18.89
N VAL A 310 -21.17 7.95 19.71
CA VAL A 310 -22.60 7.82 19.39
C VAL A 310 -23.38 8.82 20.22
N ARG A 311 -24.17 9.65 19.56
CA ARG A 311 -24.97 10.71 20.23
C ARG A 311 -26.45 10.52 19.97
#